data_6d7af6ea0ce25d0481b6838989d7f8f8
#
_entry.id   6d7af6ea0ce25d0481b6838989d7f8f8
#
_cell.length_a   1.000
_cell.length_b   1.000
_cell.length_c   1.000
_cell.angle_alpha   90.00
_cell.angle_beta   90.00
_cell.angle_gamma   90.00
#
_symmetry.space_group_name_H-M   'P 1'
#
loop_
_entity.id
_entity.type
_entity.pdbx_description
1 polymer ?
#
loop_
_entity_poly.entity_id
_entity_poly.type
_entity_poly.pdbx_seq_one_letter_code
_entity_poly.pdbx_strand_id
1 'polypeptide(L)'
;MENFKKVLWWLIGGSRGGKNRMRIIMHLKDEPSNTNQLSEELDLDYKTIQHHLRKLEDANIIETIGEGYGKNYFLTEQMENSMDELERIADRSGVEL
;
A
#
# COMPACT_ATOMS: atom_id res chain seq x y z
N MET A 1 -19.51 -11.46 1.87
CA MET A 1 -18.28 -12.17 1.94
C MET A 1 -17.12 -11.31 1.50
N GLU A 2 -16.12 -11.40 2.20
CA GLU A 2 -14.97 -10.58 2.00
C GLU A 2 -14.25 -10.89 0.70
N ASN A 3 -13.84 -9.86 0.00
CA ASN A 3 -13.14 -10.00 -1.25
C ASN A 3 -11.83 -9.22 -1.24
N PHE A 4 -11.03 -9.48 -0.22
CA PHE A 4 -9.76 -8.80 -0.08
C PHE A 4 -8.92 -8.92 -1.35
N LYS A 5 -8.83 -10.11 -1.90
CA LYS A 5 -8.06 -10.36 -3.10
C LYS A 5 -8.56 -9.51 -4.27
N LYS A 6 -9.87 -9.43 -4.44
CA LYS A 6 -10.47 -8.64 -5.50
C LYS A 6 -10.16 -7.17 -5.35
N VAL A 7 -10.26 -6.66 -4.13
CA VAL A 7 -9.97 -5.26 -3.85
C VAL A 7 -8.50 -4.98 -4.11
N LEU A 8 -7.62 -5.89 -3.71
CA LEU A 8 -6.19 -5.74 -3.93
C LEU A 8 -5.91 -5.66 -5.44
N TRP A 9 -6.49 -6.55 -6.23
CA TRP A 9 -6.32 -6.53 -7.68
C TRP A 9 -6.80 -5.22 -8.27
N TRP A 10 -7.94 -4.71 -7.80
CA TRP A 10 -8.47 -3.45 -8.30
C TRP A 10 -7.55 -2.29 -7.94
N LEU A 11 -7.13 -2.18 -6.69
CA LEU A 11 -6.35 -1.04 -6.24
C LEU A 11 -4.96 -1.00 -6.85
N ILE A 12 -4.37 -2.15 -7.13
CA ILE A 12 -3.01 -2.21 -7.66
C ILE A 12 -3.00 -2.41 -9.17
N GLY A 13 -3.77 -3.34 -9.66
CA GLY A 13 -3.70 -3.72 -11.06
C GLY A 13 -4.75 -3.07 -11.96
N GLY A 14 -5.85 -2.63 -11.38
CA GLY A 14 -6.99 -2.19 -12.17
C GLY A 14 -7.33 -0.72 -12.10
N SER A 15 -6.58 0.06 -11.35
CA SER A 15 -6.92 1.47 -11.19
C SER A 15 -5.68 2.34 -11.31
N ARG A 16 -5.95 3.63 -11.54
CA ARG A 16 -4.90 4.61 -11.61
C ARG A 16 -4.20 4.70 -10.26
N GLY A 17 -2.91 4.86 -10.26
CA GLY A 17 -2.16 4.95 -9.02
C GLY A 17 -1.71 3.61 -8.47
N GLY A 18 -2.01 2.51 -9.18
CA GLY A 18 -1.66 1.18 -8.71
C GLY A 18 -0.17 0.99 -8.51
N LYS A 19 0.64 1.53 -9.42
CA LYS A 19 2.08 1.40 -9.31
C LYS A 19 2.60 2.05 -8.03
N ASN A 20 2.11 3.25 -7.72
CA ASN A 20 2.56 3.94 -6.51
C ASN A 20 2.05 3.24 -5.26
N ARG A 21 0.84 2.70 -5.29
CA ARG A 21 0.34 1.94 -4.14
C ARG A 21 1.18 0.68 -3.92
N MET A 22 1.60 0.02 -5.00
CA MET A 22 2.49 -1.12 -4.88
C MET A 22 3.82 -0.72 -4.24
N ARG A 23 4.37 0.42 -4.66
CA ARG A 23 5.62 0.91 -4.07
C ARG A 23 5.48 1.16 -2.58
N ILE A 24 4.34 1.71 -2.16
CA ILE A 24 4.07 1.93 -0.75
C ILE A 24 4.03 0.60 0.01
N ILE A 25 3.31 -0.38 -0.53
CA ILE A 25 3.21 -1.68 0.11
C ILE A 25 4.58 -2.33 0.26
N MET A 26 5.38 -2.28 -0.80
CA MET A 26 6.70 -2.88 -0.76
C MET A 26 7.62 -2.20 0.25
N HIS A 27 7.50 -0.88 0.37
CA HIS A 27 8.29 -0.16 1.36
C HIS A 27 7.87 -0.54 2.78
N LEU A 28 6.55 -0.60 3.03
CA LEU A 28 6.04 -0.93 4.35
C LEU A 28 6.31 -2.38 4.72
N LYS A 29 6.48 -3.25 3.73
CA LYS A 29 6.87 -4.63 4.01
C LYS A 29 8.23 -4.66 4.70
N ASP A 30 9.12 -3.77 4.32
CA ASP A 30 10.46 -3.74 4.89
C ASP A 30 10.50 -3.00 6.23
N GLU A 31 9.77 -1.90 6.34
CA GLU A 31 9.74 -1.18 7.61
C GLU A 31 8.51 -0.28 7.70
N PRO A 32 7.89 -0.23 8.88
CA PRO A 32 6.80 0.72 9.12
C PRO A 32 7.30 2.14 8.94
N SER A 33 6.44 3.01 8.42
CA SER A 33 6.84 4.38 8.11
C SER A 33 5.65 5.32 8.27
N ASN A 34 5.94 6.58 8.54
CA ASN A 34 4.90 7.61 8.56
C ASN A 34 4.78 8.24 7.18
N THR A 35 3.79 9.11 7.03
CA THR A 35 3.51 9.74 5.74
C THR A 35 4.70 10.52 5.21
N ASN A 36 5.38 11.24 6.07
CA ASN A 36 6.51 12.06 5.67
C ASN A 36 7.68 11.21 5.16
N GLN A 37 7.95 10.11 5.87
CA GLN A 37 9.00 9.20 5.45
C GLN A 37 8.69 8.58 4.10
N LEU A 38 7.45 8.16 3.90
CA LEU A 38 7.05 7.61 2.61
C LEU A 38 7.17 8.64 1.49
N SER A 39 6.78 9.86 1.77
CA SER A 39 6.88 10.93 0.79
C SER A 39 8.33 11.14 0.35
N GLU A 40 9.24 11.18 1.30
CA GLU A 40 10.65 11.37 1.02
C GLU A 40 11.27 10.16 0.31
N GLU A 41 11.01 8.97 0.84
CA GLU A 41 11.62 7.75 0.32
C GLU A 41 11.15 7.43 -1.09
N LEU A 42 9.87 7.67 -1.37
CA LEU A 42 9.31 7.32 -2.66
C LEU A 42 9.28 8.50 -3.63
N ASP A 43 9.71 9.65 -3.17
CA ASP A 43 9.74 10.89 -3.97
C ASP A 43 8.36 11.18 -4.53
N LEU A 44 7.38 11.17 -3.64
CA LEU A 44 6.00 11.49 -3.98
C LEU A 44 5.49 12.58 -3.07
N ASP A 45 4.60 13.39 -3.61
CA ASP A 45 3.99 14.47 -2.89
C ASP A 45 3.26 13.94 -1.64
N TYR A 46 3.32 14.70 -0.54
CA TYR A 46 2.71 14.33 0.72
C TYR A 46 1.21 14.03 0.56
N LYS A 47 0.51 14.89 -0.16
CA LYS A 47 -0.93 14.69 -0.34
C LYS A 47 -1.24 13.47 -1.18
N THR A 48 -0.39 13.18 -2.15
CA THR A 48 -0.53 11.97 -2.97
C THR A 48 -0.38 10.74 -2.09
N ILE A 49 0.63 10.74 -1.21
CA ILE A 49 0.82 9.64 -0.27
C ILE A 49 -0.38 9.50 0.64
N GLN A 50 -0.88 10.62 1.19
CA GLN A 50 -2.06 10.58 2.06
C GLN A 50 -3.26 9.95 1.36
N HIS A 51 -3.45 10.31 0.10
CA HIS A 51 -4.57 9.78 -0.68
C HIS A 51 -4.46 8.26 -0.82
N HIS A 52 -3.26 7.78 -1.15
CA HIS A 52 -3.05 6.35 -1.29
C HIS A 52 -3.18 5.60 0.04
N LEU A 53 -2.64 6.19 1.11
CA LEU A 53 -2.71 5.56 2.42
C LEU A 53 -4.15 5.40 2.86
N ARG A 54 -5.00 6.41 2.60
CA ARG A 54 -6.41 6.31 2.97
C ARG A 54 -7.08 5.15 2.25
N LYS A 55 -6.82 5.03 0.95
CA LYS A 55 -7.42 3.93 0.18
C LYS A 55 -6.93 2.57 0.65
N LEU A 56 -5.64 2.47 0.96
CA LEU A 56 -5.07 1.20 1.43
C LEU A 56 -5.59 0.85 2.82
N GLU A 57 -5.76 1.85 3.67
CA GLU A 57 -6.27 1.62 5.01
C GLU A 57 -7.73 1.18 4.96
N ASP A 58 -8.53 1.84 4.12
CA ASP A 58 -9.94 1.48 3.96
C ASP A 58 -10.10 0.05 3.46
N ALA A 59 -9.14 -0.43 2.70
CA ALA A 59 -9.19 -1.79 2.15
C ALA A 59 -8.55 -2.83 3.07
N ASN A 60 -8.15 -2.42 4.27
CA ASN A 60 -7.53 -3.31 5.26
C ASN A 60 -6.21 -3.89 4.77
N ILE A 61 -5.52 -3.15 3.92
CA ILE A 61 -4.19 -3.54 3.45
C ILE A 61 -3.13 -3.06 4.41
N ILE A 62 -3.34 -1.87 5.00
CA ILE A 62 -2.43 -1.30 5.99
C ILE A 62 -3.23 -0.86 7.21
N GLU A 63 -2.52 -0.67 8.31
CA GLU A 63 -3.11 -0.13 9.53
C GLU A 63 -2.10 0.78 10.20
N THR A 64 -2.55 1.51 11.21
CA THR A 64 -1.71 2.53 11.85
C THR A 64 -1.59 2.31 13.33
N ILE A 65 -0.47 2.82 13.88
CA ILE A 65 -0.27 2.93 15.31
C ILE A 65 0.19 4.36 15.58
N GLY A 66 -0.35 4.98 16.63
CA GLY A 66 -0.01 6.34 16.99
C GLY A 66 -1.06 7.30 16.54
N GLU A 67 -0.79 8.60 16.71
CA GLU A 67 -1.74 9.65 16.38
C GLU A 67 -1.05 10.83 15.72
N GLY A 68 -1.84 11.60 14.99
CA GLY A 68 -1.34 12.82 14.37
C GLY A 68 -0.25 12.55 13.37
N TYR A 69 0.71 13.45 13.34
CA TYR A 69 1.79 13.36 12.36
C TYR A 69 2.75 12.22 12.64
N GLY A 70 2.75 11.73 13.88
CA GLY A 70 3.70 10.69 14.26
C GLY A 70 3.19 9.28 14.05
N LYS A 71 1.99 9.12 13.47
CA LYS A 71 1.48 7.76 13.33
C LYS A 71 2.20 7.02 12.23
N ASN A 72 2.53 5.78 12.53
CA ASN A 72 3.20 4.91 11.58
C ASN A 72 2.22 3.97 10.93
N TYR A 73 2.48 3.66 9.66
CA TYR A 73 1.68 2.71 8.89
C TYR A 73 2.48 1.43 8.73
N PHE A 74 1.78 0.32 8.70
CA PHE A 74 2.40 -0.98 8.48
C PHE A 74 1.38 -1.91 7.83
N LEU A 75 1.85 -3.00 7.25
CA LEU A 75 0.97 -3.94 6.58
C LEU A 75 0.14 -4.71 7.61
N THR A 76 -1.13 -4.95 7.27
CA THR A 76 -1.94 -5.85 8.08
C THR A 76 -1.43 -7.27 7.92
N GLU A 77 -1.77 -8.12 8.87
CA GLU A 77 -1.42 -9.53 8.76
C GLU A 77 -2.01 -10.13 7.49
N GLN A 78 -3.23 -9.73 7.15
CA GLN A 78 -3.88 -10.21 5.93
C GLN A 78 -3.06 -9.86 4.69
N MET A 79 -2.52 -8.64 4.64
CA MET A 79 -1.69 -8.24 3.51
C MET A 79 -0.36 -9.00 3.50
N GLU A 80 0.24 -9.17 4.66
CA GLU A 80 1.49 -9.92 4.75
C GLU A 80 1.32 -11.32 4.23
N ASN A 81 0.16 -11.92 4.47
CA ASN A 81 -0.14 -13.26 4.00
C ASN A 81 -0.55 -13.30 2.52
N SER A 82 -0.64 -12.15 1.89
CA SER A 82 -1.07 -12.05 0.49
C SER A 82 0.00 -11.51 -0.44
N MET A 83 1.25 -11.52 -0.01
CA MET A 83 2.33 -10.96 -0.83
C MET A 83 2.53 -11.72 -2.14
N ASP A 84 2.26 -13.01 -2.14
CA ASP A 84 2.34 -13.77 -3.39
C ASP A 84 1.29 -13.31 -4.39
N GLU A 85 0.14 -12.85 -3.90
CA GLU A 85 -0.89 -12.30 -4.76
C GLU A 85 -0.41 -10.99 -5.39
N LEU A 86 0.32 -10.20 -4.61
CA LEU A 86 0.88 -8.95 -5.13
C LEU A 86 1.84 -9.23 -6.28
N GLU A 87 2.64 -10.30 -6.18
CA GLU A 87 3.54 -10.68 -7.25
C GLU A 87 2.78 -11.05 -8.52
N ARG A 88 1.66 -11.75 -8.37
CA ARG A 88 0.83 -12.10 -9.52
C ARG A 88 0.28 -10.87 -10.19
N ILE A 89 -0.15 -9.89 -9.40
CA ILE A 89 -0.66 -8.64 -9.93
C ILE A 89 0.44 -7.92 -10.71
N ALA A 90 1.63 -7.88 -10.16
CA ALA A 90 2.76 -7.22 -10.79
C ALA A 90 3.07 -7.86 -12.14
N ASP A 91 3.08 -9.19 -12.19
CA ASP A 91 3.34 -9.92 -13.43
C ASP A 91 2.30 -9.59 -14.50
N ARG A 92 1.03 -9.61 -14.10
CA ARG A 92 -0.06 -9.33 -15.03
C ARG A 92 -0.07 -7.90 -15.52
N SER A 93 0.33 -6.98 -14.66
CA SER A 93 0.27 -5.55 -14.96
C SER A 93 1.54 -5.03 -15.63
N GLY A 94 2.58 -5.84 -15.69
CA GLY A 94 3.86 -5.39 -16.22
C GLY A 94 4.61 -4.46 -15.31
N VAL A 95 4.22 -4.40 -14.05
CA VAL A 95 4.90 -3.57 -13.05
C VAL A 95 6.01 -4.40 -12.41
N GLU A 96 7.19 -3.79 -12.28
CA GLU A 96 8.32 -4.46 -11.62
C GLU A 96 8.30 -4.18 -10.13
N LEU A 97 8.57 -5.20 -9.36
CA LEU A 97 8.66 -5.09 -7.91
C LEU A 97 10.05 -4.69 -7.44
#